data_a27a507c7e2d54d6000c58fe10dc2842
#
_entry.id   a27a507c7e2d54d6000c58fe10dc2842
#
_cell.length_a   1.000
_cell.length_b   1.000
_cell.length_c   1.000
_cell.angle_alpha   90.00
_cell.angle_beta   90.00
_cell.angle_gamma   90.00
#
_symmetry.space_group_name_H-M   'P 1'
#
loop_
_entity.id
_entity.type
_entity.pdbx_description
1 polymer ?
#
loop_
_entity_poly.entity_id
_entity_poly.type
_entity_poly.pdbx_seq_one_letter_code
_entity_poly.pdbx_strand_id
1 'polypeptide(L)'
;MQFAYTSMKLIASACEDIESPEWYYVLAATLEHLDKPTANRQLIETWFYLRYSALLGNEINLRLDVSGNKLDPDRLYMYDESEKALRAAEQGGIGADHIKLLRLIDAKSLEQIVQIGGIEAVVADCWLLARQHAAV
;
A
#
# COMPACT_ATOMS: atom_id res chain seq x y z
N MET A 1 -3.69 4.26 -17.84
CA MET A 1 -3.23 5.66 -17.83
C MET A 1 -3.89 6.51 -16.75
N GLN A 2 -5.09 6.15 -16.31
CA GLN A 2 -5.76 6.89 -15.23
C GLN A 2 -4.97 6.93 -13.93
N PHE A 3 -4.28 5.82 -13.58
CA PHE A 3 -3.51 5.79 -12.34
C PHE A 3 -2.33 6.77 -12.38
N ALA A 4 -1.58 6.83 -13.49
CA ALA A 4 -0.45 7.74 -13.61
C ALA A 4 -0.89 9.19 -13.46
N TYR A 5 -2.00 9.56 -14.10
CA TYR A 5 -2.58 10.89 -13.96
C TYR A 5 -3.05 11.14 -12.52
N THR A 6 -3.72 10.17 -11.90
CA THR A 6 -4.21 10.27 -10.53
C THR A 6 -3.05 10.42 -9.55
N SER A 7 -1.98 9.64 -9.70
CA SER A 7 -0.82 9.72 -8.82
C SER A 7 -0.10 11.06 -8.93
N MET A 8 0.04 11.58 -10.15
CA MET A 8 0.62 12.90 -10.38
C MET A 8 -0.22 14.00 -9.71
N LYS A 9 -1.53 13.91 -9.85
CA LYS A 9 -2.46 14.86 -9.26
C LYS A 9 -2.42 14.83 -7.74
N LEU A 10 -2.38 13.64 -7.14
CA LEU A 10 -2.29 13.47 -5.69
C LEU A 10 -1.00 14.08 -5.14
N ILE A 11 0.12 13.79 -5.78
CA ILE A 11 1.42 14.32 -5.36
C ILE A 11 1.47 15.83 -5.54
N ALA A 12 0.97 16.35 -6.65
CA ALA A 12 0.91 17.78 -6.88
C ALA A 12 0.10 18.50 -5.80
N SER A 13 -1.04 17.93 -5.40
CA SER A 13 -1.87 18.49 -4.34
C SER A 13 -1.17 18.48 -2.99
N ALA A 14 -0.42 17.41 -2.69
CA ALA A 14 0.25 17.24 -1.41
C ALA A 14 1.55 18.05 -1.32
N CYS A 15 2.19 18.35 -2.45
CA CYS A 15 3.51 18.95 -2.51
C CYS A 15 3.48 20.47 -2.77
N GLU A 16 2.34 21.11 -2.71
CA GLU A 16 2.25 22.55 -3.01
C GLU A 16 3.24 23.40 -2.21
N ASP A 17 3.58 22.95 -1.00
CA ASP A 17 4.49 23.68 -0.12
C ASP A 17 5.69 22.86 0.37
N ILE A 18 5.90 21.65 -0.16
CA ILE A 18 6.94 20.75 0.33
C ILE A 18 7.85 20.30 -0.80
N GLU A 19 9.05 20.85 -0.85
CA GLU A 19 10.12 20.34 -1.70
C GLU A 19 10.77 19.16 -0.99
N SER A 20 10.20 17.96 -1.17
CA SER A 20 10.75 16.73 -0.59
C SER A 20 11.27 15.82 -1.69
N PRO A 21 12.56 15.42 -1.65
CA PRO A 21 13.07 14.45 -2.62
C PRO A 21 12.37 13.10 -2.53
N GLU A 22 11.77 12.78 -1.40
CA GLU A 22 11.03 11.52 -1.21
C GLU A 22 9.79 11.45 -2.10
N TRP A 23 9.05 12.55 -2.26
CA TRP A 23 7.91 12.62 -3.17
C TRP A 23 8.32 12.35 -4.61
N TYR A 24 9.40 12.99 -5.03
CA TYR A 24 9.94 12.81 -6.36
C TYR A 24 10.33 11.35 -6.59
N TYR A 25 11.01 10.73 -5.62
CA TYR A 25 11.42 9.34 -5.71
C TYR A 25 10.23 8.40 -5.87
N VAL A 26 9.19 8.57 -5.05
CA VAL A 26 8.00 7.73 -5.11
C VAL A 26 7.32 7.83 -6.47
N LEU A 27 7.14 9.04 -6.99
CA LEU A 27 6.53 9.25 -8.30
C LEU A 27 7.39 8.66 -9.42
N ALA A 28 8.68 8.96 -9.42
CA ALA A 28 9.60 8.50 -10.47
C ALA A 28 9.69 6.97 -10.51
N ALA A 29 9.81 6.32 -9.35
CA ALA A 29 9.87 4.87 -9.26
C ALA A 29 8.58 4.23 -9.78
N THR A 30 7.43 4.80 -9.41
CA THR A 30 6.12 4.31 -9.85
C THR A 30 5.98 4.37 -11.37
N LEU A 31 6.26 5.52 -11.96
CA LEU A 31 6.12 5.72 -13.40
C LEU A 31 7.10 4.84 -14.19
N GLU A 32 8.34 4.72 -13.71
CA GLU A 32 9.34 3.86 -14.34
C GLU A 32 8.87 2.41 -14.41
N HIS A 33 8.33 1.87 -13.32
CA HIS A 33 7.90 0.48 -13.29
C HIS A 33 6.60 0.24 -14.06
N LEU A 34 5.69 1.21 -14.10
CA LEU A 34 4.47 1.11 -14.89
C LEU A 34 4.74 1.01 -16.39
N ASP A 35 5.84 1.55 -16.86
CA ASP A 35 6.22 1.52 -18.27
C ASP A 35 6.73 0.16 -18.73
N LYS A 36 7.04 -0.75 -17.80
CA LYS A 36 7.59 -2.07 -18.16
C LYS A 36 6.48 -3.01 -18.64
N PRO A 37 6.72 -3.79 -19.72
CA PRO A 37 5.70 -4.69 -20.28
C PRO A 37 5.22 -5.77 -19.31
N THR A 38 6.07 -6.17 -18.37
CA THR A 38 5.78 -7.23 -17.40
C THR A 38 5.27 -6.67 -16.07
N ALA A 39 4.87 -5.41 -16.02
CA ALA A 39 4.47 -4.74 -14.80
C ALA A 39 3.21 -5.36 -14.19
N ASN A 40 3.27 -5.68 -12.90
CA ASN A 40 2.08 -5.98 -12.11
C ASN A 40 1.52 -4.66 -11.59
N ARG A 41 0.50 -4.14 -12.26
CA ARG A 41 -0.04 -2.82 -11.98
C ARG A 41 -0.61 -2.71 -10.58
N GLN A 42 -1.34 -3.73 -10.11
CA GLN A 42 -1.92 -3.71 -8.77
C GLN A 42 -0.83 -3.65 -7.69
N LEU A 43 0.26 -4.38 -7.88
CA LEU A 43 1.38 -4.35 -6.93
C LEU A 43 2.04 -2.98 -6.90
N ILE A 44 2.30 -2.40 -8.06
CA ILE A 44 2.92 -1.08 -8.18
C ILE A 44 2.03 -0.01 -7.55
N GLU A 45 0.73 -0.05 -7.85
CA GLU A 45 -0.23 0.91 -7.29
C GLU A 45 -0.35 0.75 -5.77
N THR A 46 -0.32 -0.49 -5.27
CA THR A 46 -0.35 -0.76 -3.83
C THR A 46 0.85 -0.10 -3.14
N TRP A 47 2.04 -0.30 -3.69
CA TRP A 47 3.25 0.32 -3.17
C TRP A 47 3.13 1.85 -3.17
N PHE A 48 2.63 2.42 -4.27
CA PHE A 48 2.45 3.87 -4.38
C PHE A 48 1.50 4.39 -3.30
N TYR A 49 0.32 3.78 -3.15
CA TYR A 49 -0.67 4.25 -2.19
C TYR A 49 -0.15 4.19 -0.75
N LEU A 50 0.54 3.13 -0.38
CA LEU A 50 1.09 3.00 0.96
C LEU A 50 2.20 4.02 1.21
N ARG A 51 3.07 4.26 0.23
CA ARG A 51 4.13 5.26 0.36
C ARG A 51 3.58 6.67 0.38
N TYR A 52 2.60 6.95 -0.47
CA TYR A 52 1.90 8.22 -0.48
C TYR A 52 1.29 8.52 0.90
N SER A 53 0.59 7.56 1.47
CA SER A 53 -0.04 7.74 2.78
C SER A 53 1.01 7.95 3.88
N ALA A 54 2.10 7.20 3.87
CA ALA A 54 3.17 7.33 4.85
C ALA A 54 3.83 8.72 4.79
N LEU A 55 4.05 9.24 3.58
CA LEU A 55 4.63 10.57 3.40
C LEU A 55 3.70 11.69 3.90
N LEU A 56 2.40 11.45 3.89
CA LEU A 56 1.43 12.37 4.47
C LEU A 56 1.30 12.24 5.99
N GLY A 57 2.08 11.36 6.60
CA GLY A 57 1.95 11.08 8.04
C GLY A 57 0.79 10.19 8.39
N ASN A 58 0.26 9.45 7.41
CA ASN A 58 -0.91 8.60 7.55
C ASN A 58 -0.54 7.13 7.30
N GLU A 59 0.46 6.64 8.01
CA GLU A 59 0.94 5.28 7.86
C GLU A 59 -0.05 4.28 8.42
N ILE A 60 -0.29 3.18 7.69
CA ILE A 60 -1.13 2.09 8.18
C ILE A 60 -0.40 1.32 9.28
N ASN A 61 -1.13 0.92 10.32
CA ASN A 61 -0.57 0.09 11.37
C ASN A 61 -0.61 -1.37 10.94
N LEU A 62 0.56 -1.96 10.73
CA LEU A 62 0.71 -3.36 10.34
C LEU A 62 1.28 -4.24 11.45
N ARG A 63 1.31 -3.74 12.68
CA ARG A 63 1.84 -4.45 13.84
C ARG A 63 0.76 -4.80 14.86
N LEU A 64 -0.15 -3.85 15.10
CA LEU A 64 -1.21 -4.00 16.09
C LEU A 64 -2.57 -3.86 15.42
N ASP A 65 -3.57 -4.53 15.96
CA ASP A 65 -4.94 -4.36 15.54
C ASP A 65 -5.58 -3.13 16.21
N VAL A 66 -6.85 -2.88 15.93
CA VAL A 66 -7.57 -1.71 16.49
C VAL A 66 -7.70 -1.76 18.00
N SER A 67 -7.55 -2.93 18.60
CA SER A 67 -7.62 -3.13 20.07
C SER A 67 -6.25 -3.04 20.73
N GLY A 68 -5.18 -2.83 19.96
CA GLY A 68 -3.82 -2.74 20.48
C GLY A 68 -3.12 -4.08 20.64
N ASN A 69 -3.71 -5.17 20.16
CA ASN A 69 -3.11 -6.50 20.20
C ASN A 69 -2.23 -6.74 18.97
N LYS A 70 -1.18 -7.52 19.13
CA LYS A 70 -0.35 -7.92 17.99
C LYS A 70 -1.17 -8.70 16.98
N LEU A 71 -0.90 -8.48 15.69
CA LEU A 71 -1.56 -9.23 14.63
C LEU A 71 -1.17 -10.70 14.72
N ASP A 72 -2.19 -11.57 14.70
CA ASP A 72 -2.05 -13.02 14.83
C ASP A 72 -2.13 -13.68 13.45
N PRO A 73 -1.13 -14.48 13.03
CA PRO A 73 -1.17 -15.14 11.73
C PRO A 73 -2.31 -16.16 11.59
N ASP A 74 -2.90 -16.61 12.70
CA ASP A 74 -4.00 -17.56 12.67
C ASP A 74 -5.38 -16.92 12.64
N ARG A 75 -5.45 -15.58 12.62
CA ARG A 75 -6.70 -14.84 12.57
C ARG A 75 -6.89 -14.15 11.24
N LEU A 76 -8.16 -13.88 10.91
CA LEU A 76 -8.54 -13.08 9.76
C LEU A 76 -8.90 -11.67 10.21
N TYR A 77 -8.69 -10.71 9.34
CA TYR A 77 -8.89 -9.30 9.62
C TYR A 77 -9.64 -8.61 8.50
N MET A 78 -10.19 -7.45 8.81
CA MET A 78 -10.70 -6.51 7.82
C MET A 78 -10.12 -5.13 8.13
N TYR A 79 -10.03 -4.28 7.10
CA TYR A 79 -9.50 -2.93 7.27
C TYR A 79 -10.58 -2.01 7.87
N ASP A 80 -10.17 -1.26 8.91
CA ASP A 80 -11.02 -0.25 9.55
C ASP A 80 -10.53 1.14 9.14
N GLU A 81 -11.31 1.81 8.31
CA GLU A 81 -10.94 3.14 7.79
C GLU A 81 -10.85 4.19 8.88
N SER A 82 -11.71 4.12 9.89
CA SER A 82 -11.73 5.14 10.96
C SER A 82 -10.52 5.03 11.86
N GLU A 83 -10.04 3.81 12.11
CA GLU A 83 -8.87 3.56 12.96
C GLU A 83 -7.57 3.44 12.17
N LYS A 84 -7.65 3.33 10.84
CA LYS A 84 -6.50 3.13 9.94
C LYS A 84 -5.65 1.94 10.33
N ALA A 85 -6.31 0.88 10.71
CA ALA A 85 -5.70 -0.35 11.20
C ALA A 85 -6.58 -1.54 10.87
N LEU A 86 -6.12 -2.72 11.21
CA LEU A 86 -6.85 -3.96 10.99
C LEU A 86 -7.69 -4.33 12.19
N ARG A 87 -8.91 -4.81 11.94
CA ARG A 87 -9.84 -5.29 12.96
C ARG A 87 -10.03 -6.79 12.78
N ALA A 88 -9.89 -7.56 13.85
CA ALA A 88 -10.14 -9.00 13.79
C ALA A 88 -11.60 -9.28 13.40
N ALA A 89 -11.80 -10.15 12.43
CA ALA A 89 -13.12 -10.52 11.92
C ALA A 89 -13.07 -11.94 11.38
N GLU A 90 -13.97 -12.80 11.84
CA GLU A 90 -14.00 -14.21 11.41
C GLU A 90 -14.20 -14.38 9.91
N GLN A 91 -14.89 -13.44 9.28
CA GLN A 91 -15.13 -13.44 7.83
C GLN A 91 -14.27 -12.39 7.10
N GLY A 92 -13.18 -11.96 7.72
CA GLY A 92 -12.28 -10.99 7.13
C GLY A 92 -11.54 -11.55 5.93
N GLY A 93 -11.25 -10.68 4.97
CA GLY A 93 -10.52 -11.05 3.75
C GLY A 93 -9.00 -10.94 3.86
N ILE A 94 -8.49 -10.46 4.99
CA ILE A 94 -7.06 -10.20 5.19
C ILE A 94 -6.49 -11.24 6.13
N GLY A 95 -5.64 -12.11 5.60
CA GLY A 95 -4.96 -13.15 6.38
C GLY A 95 -3.47 -12.91 6.50
N ALA A 96 -2.76 -13.92 6.96
CA ALA A 96 -1.30 -13.85 7.20
C ALA A 96 -0.51 -13.47 5.95
N ASP A 97 -0.86 -14.04 4.79
CA ASP A 97 -0.14 -13.76 3.54
C ASP A 97 -0.35 -12.33 3.06
N HIS A 98 -1.54 -11.79 3.27
CA HIS A 98 -1.84 -10.39 2.98
C HIS A 98 -0.98 -9.46 3.84
N ILE A 99 -0.97 -9.72 5.14
CA ILE A 99 -0.20 -8.91 6.10
C ILE A 99 1.29 -8.98 5.78
N LYS A 100 1.77 -10.14 5.43
CA LYS A 100 3.17 -10.35 5.05
C LYS A 100 3.54 -9.51 3.83
N LEU A 101 2.70 -9.53 2.80
CA LEU A 101 2.93 -8.72 1.60
C LEU A 101 2.90 -7.23 1.93
N LEU A 102 1.92 -6.77 2.70
CA LEU A 102 1.82 -5.37 3.11
C LEU A 102 3.06 -4.91 3.88
N ARG A 103 3.57 -5.74 4.78
CA ARG A 103 4.79 -5.44 5.53
C ARG A 103 6.02 -5.34 4.63
N LEU A 104 6.11 -6.23 3.63
CA LEU A 104 7.21 -6.18 2.66
C LEU A 104 7.13 -4.91 1.81
N ILE A 105 5.94 -4.55 1.37
CA ILE A 105 5.72 -3.33 0.59
C ILE A 105 6.11 -2.10 1.41
N ASP A 106 5.78 -2.08 2.69
CA ASP A 106 6.09 -0.96 3.58
C ASP A 106 7.60 -0.83 3.84
N ALA A 107 8.33 -1.95 3.83
CA ALA A 107 9.74 -1.99 4.20
C ALA A 107 10.73 -1.94 3.02
N LYS A 108 10.29 -2.29 1.81
CA LYS A 108 11.18 -2.49 0.66
C LYS A 108 10.98 -1.46 -0.45
N SER A 109 11.99 -1.31 -1.30
CA SER A 109 11.86 -0.48 -2.49
C SER A 109 10.98 -1.16 -3.53
N LEU A 110 10.45 -0.38 -4.46
CA LEU A 110 9.62 -0.93 -5.54
C LEU A 110 10.41 -1.92 -6.39
N GLU A 111 11.69 -1.67 -6.62
CA GLU A 111 12.55 -2.57 -7.37
C GLU A 111 12.63 -3.97 -6.74
N GLN A 112 12.66 -4.02 -5.41
CA GLN A 112 12.67 -5.28 -4.68
C GLN A 112 11.29 -5.95 -4.68
N ILE A 113 10.23 -5.17 -4.54
CA ILE A 113 8.85 -5.67 -4.45
C ILE A 113 8.41 -6.32 -5.76
N VAL A 114 8.75 -5.75 -6.91
CA VAL A 114 8.33 -6.29 -8.20
C VAL A 114 8.95 -7.65 -8.53
N GLN A 115 9.97 -8.06 -7.79
CA GLN A 115 10.62 -9.35 -7.95
C GLN A 115 9.99 -10.47 -7.11
N ILE A 116 9.04 -10.13 -6.23
CA ILE A 116 8.40 -11.12 -5.36
C ILE A 116 7.41 -11.95 -6.16
N GLY A 117 7.52 -13.28 -6.04
CA GLY A 117 6.57 -14.21 -6.65
C GLY A 117 5.54 -14.71 -5.63
N GLY A 118 4.54 -15.43 -6.13
CA GLY A 118 3.55 -16.10 -5.29
C GLY A 118 2.54 -15.16 -4.63
N ILE A 119 2.35 -13.97 -5.18
CA ILE A 119 1.48 -12.94 -4.58
C ILE A 119 0.10 -12.83 -5.26
N GLU A 120 -0.13 -13.59 -6.32
CA GLU A 120 -1.32 -13.46 -7.17
C GLU A 120 -2.62 -13.63 -6.38
N ALA A 121 -2.60 -14.46 -5.36
CA ALA A 121 -3.79 -14.73 -4.55
C ALA A 121 -4.16 -13.59 -3.59
N VAL A 122 -3.21 -12.72 -3.26
CA VAL A 122 -3.41 -11.71 -2.21
C VAL A 122 -3.25 -10.27 -2.70
N VAL A 123 -2.64 -10.05 -3.86
CA VAL A 123 -2.33 -8.70 -4.32
C VAL A 123 -3.58 -7.85 -4.55
N ALA A 124 -4.66 -8.43 -5.05
CA ALA A 124 -5.90 -7.71 -5.32
C ALA A 124 -6.52 -7.15 -4.02
N ASP A 125 -6.53 -7.95 -2.97
CA ASP A 125 -7.07 -7.53 -1.67
C ASP A 125 -6.19 -6.47 -1.02
N CYS A 126 -4.87 -6.61 -1.13
CA CYS A 126 -3.93 -5.62 -0.64
C CYS A 126 -4.09 -4.29 -1.39
N TRP A 127 -4.32 -4.36 -2.70
CA TRP A 127 -4.57 -3.18 -3.52
C TRP A 127 -5.84 -2.44 -3.10
N LEU A 128 -6.93 -3.17 -2.86
CA LEU A 128 -8.18 -2.56 -2.38
C LEU A 128 -7.97 -1.88 -1.02
N LEU A 129 -7.29 -2.55 -0.10
CA LEU A 129 -7.00 -2.01 1.22
C LEU A 129 -6.15 -0.73 1.11
N ALA A 130 -5.11 -0.76 0.28
CA ALA A 130 -4.23 0.40 0.09
C ALA A 130 -4.98 1.60 -0.48
N ARG A 131 -5.90 1.37 -1.42
CA ARG A 131 -6.75 2.44 -1.97
C ARG A 131 -7.66 3.03 -0.90
N GLN A 132 -8.30 2.19 -0.11
CA GLN A 132 -9.15 2.65 0.99
C GLN A 132 -8.35 3.47 1.98
N HIS A 133 -7.16 3.01 2.33
CA HIS A 133 -6.28 3.70 3.28
C HIS A 133 -5.83 5.07 2.74
N ALA A 134 -5.50 5.15 1.46
CA ALA A 134 -5.12 6.40 0.82
C ALA A 134 -6.31 7.31 0.51
N ALA A 135 -7.53 6.85 0.72
CA ALA A 135 -8.78 7.56 0.44
C ALA A 135 -8.92 7.97 -1.03
N VAL A 136 -8.62 7.03 -1.93
CA VAL A 136 -8.66 7.29 -3.38
C VAL A 136 -9.76 6.49 -4.07
#